data_56adf0e3c8453a9f5f4251f7a1f5d2eb
#
_entry.id   56adf0e3c8453a9f5f4251f7a1f5d2eb
#
_cell.length_a   1.000
_cell.length_b   1.000
_cell.length_c   1.000
_cell.angle_alpha   90.00
_cell.angle_beta   90.00
_cell.angle_gamma   90.00
#
_symmetry.space_group_name_H-M   'P 1'
#
loop_
_entity.id
_entity.type
_entity.pdbx_description
1 polymer ?
#
loop_
_entity_poly.entity_id
_entity_poly.type
_entity_poly.pdbx_seq_one_letter_code
_entity_poly.pdbx_strand_id
1 'polypeptide(L)'
;MKAGFALALALLAALPARAQTPAKHHMIAAANPYAAQAGRAMLRKHGSAVDAAIAAQMVLTLVEPESSGIGGGAFMLLWDAKKKHMTSFDGRETAPASASPGMFLGPDGKPRGKMEVIPGGLSVGIPGVVAMLDLAHRKYGRLPWAALFQPAIDLAEKGFPVGKKLAATLRDYPQMAQMPDIKAHFTHPDGSPYAQGETLKNPELAASLRDIAAHGPKAFYEGAIARAIVDKVSHAPVNPAAMTLADLAGYKPQERAPVCGPYRGNRVCSMGPPSSGGIAVLQILALLERFPSKQLATDTLTGVHLFTQASRLAFADRGEYLGDPAFVAVPVTGLLDPHYLAQRSALIDAKKDMGQAMPGAPPLSRKAFAPQKSPEHPGTSHMSIVDDTGEVVSMTTTVEAPFGSEMMVGGFILDNQLTDFSLDPALGGKPVANAPAPGKHPLSSMSPSIVLGPDGRFKLAVGSPGGPMIIDYVAQALIAMLDDGLTPEQAAALPHPGNLNSPTLIEKGTALEALAPGLTAMGHMVAMPGVEKSGLHIVERVKGGYVGAADPRRDGVTLGD
;
A
#
# COMPACT_ATOMS: atom_id res chain seq x y z
N MET A 1 -43.34 19.43 -42.85
CA MET A 1 -43.40 19.28 -41.39
C MET A 1 -41.99 18.95 -40.91
N LYS A 2 -41.26 19.92 -40.34
CA LYS A 2 -39.91 19.78 -39.82
C LYS A 2 -40.02 19.62 -38.29
N ALA A 3 -39.70 18.44 -37.76
CA ALA A 3 -39.63 18.22 -36.32
C ALA A 3 -38.22 18.59 -35.84
N GLY A 4 -38.14 19.67 -35.04
CA GLY A 4 -36.91 20.06 -34.36
C GLY A 4 -36.73 19.22 -33.08
N PHE A 5 -35.62 18.50 -32.97
CA PHE A 5 -35.17 17.85 -31.73
C PHE A 5 -34.44 18.92 -30.91
N ALA A 6 -35.02 19.31 -29.81
CA ALA A 6 -34.37 20.14 -28.79
C ALA A 6 -33.53 19.24 -27.88
N LEU A 7 -32.22 19.39 -27.94
CA LEU A 7 -31.25 18.75 -27.03
C LEU A 7 -31.26 19.52 -25.70
N ALA A 8 -31.86 18.96 -24.67
CA ALA A 8 -31.79 19.51 -23.32
C ALA A 8 -30.41 19.21 -22.73
N LEU A 9 -29.54 20.22 -22.66
CA LEU A 9 -28.31 20.19 -21.89
C LEU A 9 -28.70 20.25 -20.39
N ALA A 10 -28.61 19.13 -19.70
CA ALA A 10 -28.68 19.10 -18.24
C ALA A 10 -27.37 19.67 -17.69
N LEU A 11 -27.37 20.95 -17.27
CA LEU A 11 -26.33 21.50 -16.42
C LEU A 11 -26.44 20.79 -15.05
N LEU A 12 -25.55 19.84 -14.78
CA LEU A 12 -25.27 19.40 -13.41
C LEU A 12 -24.62 20.59 -12.69
N ALA A 13 -25.41 21.35 -11.93
CA ALA A 13 -24.90 22.33 -11.00
C ALA A 13 -24.05 21.56 -9.96
N ALA A 14 -22.74 21.72 -10.02
CA ALA A 14 -21.84 21.29 -8.96
C ALA A 14 -22.24 22.02 -7.68
N LEU A 15 -22.88 21.32 -6.76
CA LEU A 15 -23.11 21.83 -5.41
C LEU A 15 -21.74 22.19 -4.83
N PRO A 16 -21.56 23.41 -4.26
CA PRO A 16 -20.30 23.76 -3.65
C PRO A 16 -20.00 22.73 -2.54
N ALA A 17 -18.88 22.05 -2.64
CA ALA A 17 -18.40 21.15 -1.60
C ALA A 17 -18.39 21.93 -0.29
N ARG A 18 -19.18 21.51 0.68
CA ARG A 18 -19.25 22.16 1.99
C ARG A 18 -17.87 22.00 2.62
N ALA A 19 -17.16 23.12 2.81
CA ALA A 19 -15.82 23.09 3.38
C ALA A 19 -15.83 22.27 4.68
N GLN A 20 -15.00 21.25 4.76
CA GLN A 20 -14.89 20.41 5.95
C GLN A 20 -14.45 21.27 7.13
N THR A 21 -15.15 21.17 8.26
CA THR A 21 -14.72 21.88 9.48
C THR A 21 -13.43 21.22 10.01
N PRO A 22 -12.33 21.96 10.15
CA PRO A 22 -11.08 21.40 10.62
C PRO A 22 -11.21 20.82 12.04
N ALA A 23 -10.70 19.60 12.24
CA ALA A 23 -10.51 19.00 13.55
C ALA A 23 -9.34 19.72 14.26
N LYS A 24 -9.53 20.11 15.52
CA LYS A 24 -8.56 20.99 16.22
C LYS A 24 -7.40 20.24 16.85
N HIS A 25 -7.62 18.99 17.27
CA HIS A 25 -6.69 18.27 18.14
C HIS A 25 -5.99 17.11 17.41
N HIS A 26 -6.75 16.28 16.74
CA HIS A 26 -6.23 15.08 16.10
C HIS A 26 -7.12 14.64 14.96
N MET A 27 -6.57 13.79 14.07
CA MET A 27 -7.33 13.22 12.94
C MET A 27 -6.76 11.88 12.54
N ILE A 28 -7.65 10.97 12.15
CA ILE A 28 -7.34 9.72 11.49
C ILE A 28 -8.16 9.58 10.21
N ALA A 29 -7.49 9.20 9.12
CA ALA A 29 -8.08 8.66 7.91
C ALA A 29 -7.68 7.19 7.80
N ALA A 30 -8.64 6.27 7.72
CA ALA A 30 -8.35 4.83 7.68
C ALA A 30 -9.32 4.09 6.76
N ALA A 31 -8.88 2.93 6.28
CA ALA A 31 -9.56 2.13 5.26
C ALA A 31 -10.95 1.62 5.65
N ASN A 32 -11.26 1.57 6.95
CA ASN A 32 -12.53 1.06 7.45
C ASN A 32 -13.06 1.92 8.61
N PRO A 33 -14.38 2.16 8.72
CA PRO A 33 -14.98 2.96 9.80
C PRO A 33 -14.66 2.46 11.21
N TYR A 34 -14.66 1.15 11.43
CA TYR A 34 -14.34 0.55 12.74
C TYR A 34 -12.87 0.77 13.11
N ALA A 35 -11.96 0.68 12.14
CA ALA A 35 -10.55 0.97 12.35
C ALA A 35 -10.32 2.45 12.69
N ALA A 36 -10.97 3.36 11.96
CA ALA A 36 -10.93 4.80 12.26
C ALA A 36 -11.49 5.12 13.65
N GLN A 37 -12.61 4.47 14.05
CA GLN A 37 -13.19 4.64 15.40
C GLN A 37 -12.25 4.14 16.50
N ALA A 38 -11.61 2.99 16.30
CA ALA A 38 -10.63 2.44 17.25
C ALA A 38 -9.43 3.37 17.42
N GLY A 39 -8.85 3.84 16.31
CA GLY A 39 -7.75 4.81 16.35
C GLY A 39 -8.14 6.12 17.03
N ARG A 40 -9.28 6.72 16.67
CA ARG A 40 -9.79 7.93 17.34
C ARG A 40 -10.05 7.72 18.83
N ALA A 41 -10.52 6.54 19.23
CA ALA A 41 -10.72 6.25 20.64
C ALA A 41 -9.40 6.27 21.43
N MET A 42 -8.28 5.88 20.83
CA MET A 42 -6.95 6.00 21.43
C MET A 42 -6.49 7.47 21.49
N LEU A 43 -6.68 8.22 20.39
CA LEU A 43 -6.35 9.66 20.35
C LEU A 43 -7.12 10.46 21.41
N ARG A 44 -8.39 10.19 21.63
CA ARG A 44 -9.22 10.80 22.69
C ARG A 44 -8.75 10.50 24.11
N LYS A 45 -8.00 9.42 24.29
CA LYS A 45 -7.33 9.07 25.55
C LYS A 45 -5.92 9.65 25.65
N HIS A 46 -5.59 10.63 24.80
CA HIS A 46 -4.25 11.22 24.68
C HIS A 46 -3.16 10.22 24.28
N GLY A 47 -3.54 9.14 23.60
CA GLY A 47 -2.61 8.23 22.94
C GLY A 47 -1.87 8.90 21.79
N SER A 48 -0.72 8.34 21.45
CA SER A 48 0.09 8.79 20.30
C SER A 48 -0.55 8.39 18.97
N ALA A 49 -0.04 8.95 17.87
CA ALA A 49 -0.40 8.51 16.54
C ALA A 49 -0.04 7.02 16.31
N VAL A 50 1.03 6.53 16.97
CA VAL A 50 1.40 5.10 16.98
C VAL A 50 0.37 4.25 17.72
N ASP A 51 -0.11 4.67 18.89
CA ASP A 51 -1.16 3.95 19.62
C ASP A 51 -2.44 3.82 18.78
N ALA A 52 -2.81 4.91 18.11
CA ALA A 52 -3.96 4.92 17.22
C ALA A 52 -3.77 3.99 16.00
N ALA A 53 -2.56 3.95 15.43
CA ALA A 53 -2.23 3.06 14.32
C ALA A 53 -2.31 1.59 14.73
N ILE A 54 -1.82 1.23 15.93
CA ILE A 54 -1.90 -0.14 16.46
C ILE A 54 -3.36 -0.55 16.62
N ALA A 55 -4.18 0.26 17.29
CA ALA A 55 -5.59 -0.07 17.51
C ALA A 55 -6.36 -0.20 16.17
N ALA A 56 -6.10 0.69 15.22
CA ALA A 56 -6.68 0.61 13.88
C ALA A 56 -6.21 -0.66 13.13
N GLN A 57 -4.93 -1.02 13.22
CA GLN A 57 -4.38 -2.23 12.57
C GLN A 57 -4.99 -3.51 13.15
N MET A 58 -5.16 -3.61 14.46
CA MET A 58 -5.81 -4.79 15.06
C MET A 58 -7.25 -4.94 14.57
N VAL A 59 -7.97 -3.83 14.43
CA VAL A 59 -9.33 -3.84 13.87
C VAL A 59 -9.32 -4.18 12.38
N LEU A 60 -8.39 -3.65 11.57
CA LEU A 60 -8.26 -3.99 10.14
C LEU A 60 -8.03 -5.49 9.92
N THR A 61 -7.27 -6.15 10.80
CA THR A 61 -7.09 -7.62 10.75
C THR A 61 -8.42 -8.38 10.78
N LEU A 62 -9.44 -7.81 11.43
CA LEU A 62 -10.78 -8.39 11.54
C LEU A 62 -11.70 -7.98 10.38
N VAL A 63 -11.75 -6.68 10.06
CA VAL A 63 -12.80 -6.09 9.22
C VAL A 63 -12.40 -5.92 7.75
N GLU A 64 -11.10 -6.00 7.44
CA GLU A 64 -10.51 -6.03 6.09
C GLU A 64 -9.50 -7.19 5.92
N PRO A 65 -9.85 -8.42 6.32
CA PRO A 65 -8.94 -9.56 6.27
C PRO A 65 -8.46 -9.89 4.86
N GLU A 66 -9.24 -9.52 3.85
CA GLU A 66 -8.89 -9.65 2.43
C GLU A 66 -7.79 -8.68 1.98
N SER A 67 -7.39 -7.74 2.84
CA SER A 67 -6.45 -6.67 2.47
C SER A 67 -5.20 -6.63 3.34
N SER A 68 -5.35 -6.78 4.66
CA SER A 68 -4.27 -6.59 5.62
C SER A 68 -4.54 -7.29 6.94
N GLY A 69 -3.50 -7.55 7.71
CA GLY A 69 -3.64 -8.19 9.01
C GLY A 69 -2.32 -8.47 9.69
N ILE A 70 -2.40 -9.03 10.91
CA ILE A 70 -1.21 -9.40 11.70
C ILE A 70 -0.40 -10.55 11.08
N GLY A 71 -0.99 -11.31 10.16
CA GLY A 71 -0.29 -12.36 9.41
C GLY A 71 0.41 -11.86 8.13
N GLY A 72 0.63 -10.57 8.00
CA GLY A 72 1.29 -9.94 6.87
C GLY A 72 2.38 -8.94 7.26
N GLY A 73 2.63 -7.94 6.40
CA GLY A 73 3.63 -6.91 6.59
C GLY A 73 3.12 -5.49 6.47
N ALA A 74 3.97 -4.54 6.89
CA ALA A 74 3.66 -3.13 6.82
C ALA A 74 4.92 -2.26 6.74
N PHE A 75 4.72 -1.03 6.26
CA PHE A 75 5.66 0.07 6.42
C PHE A 75 4.95 1.26 7.09
N MET A 76 5.65 1.88 8.05
CA MET A 76 5.17 3.05 8.75
C MET A 76 6.20 4.17 8.65
N LEU A 77 5.77 5.34 8.18
CA LEU A 77 6.50 6.59 8.38
C LEU A 77 5.97 7.29 9.63
N LEU A 78 6.89 7.90 10.37
CA LEU A 78 6.58 8.68 11.57
C LEU A 78 7.29 10.03 11.54
N TRP A 79 6.55 11.11 11.75
CA TRP A 79 7.06 12.45 12.03
C TRP A 79 6.87 12.79 13.50
N ASP A 80 7.97 12.93 14.23
CA ASP A 80 8.00 13.46 15.59
C ASP A 80 8.12 14.99 15.53
N ALA A 81 7.01 15.69 15.71
CA ALA A 81 6.96 17.14 15.60
C ALA A 81 7.78 17.83 16.71
N LYS A 82 7.90 17.22 17.90
CA LYS A 82 8.66 17.75 19.02
C LYS A 82 10.16 17.70 18.77
N LYS A 83 10.65 16.58 18.26
CA LYS A 83 12.06 16.38 17.93
C LYS A 83 12.41 16.90 16.53
N LYS A 84 11.41 17.25 15.71
CA LYS A 84 11.55 17.56 14.26
C LYS A 84 12.31 16.45 13.53
N HIS A 85 11.96 15.21 13.83
CA HIS A 85 12.61 14.03 13.32
C HIS A 85 11.65 13.15 12.53
N MET A 86 12.11 12.67 11.36
CA MET A 86 11.39 11.73 10.51
C MET A 86 12.08 10.38 10.57
N THR A 87 11.34 9.33 10.88
CA THR A 87 11.83 7.95 10.84
C THR A 87 10.83 7.05 10.13
N SER A 88 11.24 5.83 9.81
CA SER A 88 10.36 4.80 9.27
C SER A 88 10.60 3.46 9.95
N PHE A 89 9.56 2.64 10.00
CA PHE A 89 9.58 1.29 10.52
C PHE A 89 9.25 0.31 9.41
N ASP A 90 10.10 -0.71 9.30
CA ASP A 90 10.02 -1.79 8.33
C ASP A 90 9.55 -3.07 9.05
N GLY A 91 8.33 -3.46 8.76
CA GLY A 91 7.71 -4.73 9.13
C GLY A 91 7.37 -5.56 7.90
N ARG A 92 8.16 -5.44 6.82
CA ARG A 92 8.01 -6.27 5.62
C ARG A 92 8.33 -7.72 5.97
N GLU A 93 7.65 -8.64 5.34
CA GLU A 93 7.90 -10.07 5.48
C GLU A 93 9.31 -10.45 5.01
N THR A 94 9.86 -11.50 5.58
CA THR A 94 11.09 -12.12 5.08
C THR A 94 10.82 -13.53 4.56
N ALA A 95 11.61 -13.95 3.59
CA ALA A 95 11.57 -15.33 3.14
C ALA A 95 12.14 -16.28 4.22
N PRO A 96 11.55 -17.49 4.44
CA PRO A 96 12.09 -18.46 5.38
C PRO A 96 13.46 -18.99 4.94
N ALA A 97 14.17 -19.65 5.84
CA ALA A 97 15.50 -20.21 5.57
C ALA A 97 15.52 -21.24 4.42
N SER A 98 14.39 -21.84 4.12
CA SER A 98 14.19 -22.78 3.02
C SER A 98 14.10 -22.12 1.64
N ALA A 99 13.93 -20.80 1.57
CA ALA A 99 13.76 -20.10 0.29
C ALA A 99 14.99 -20.23 -0.61
N SER A 100 14.76 -20.35 -1.89
CA SER A 100 15.81 -20.42 -2.90
C SER A 100 15.41 -19.62 -4.14
N PRO A 101 16.36 -19.19 -4.99
CA PRO A 101 16.04 -18.47 -6.22
C PRO A 101 15.03 -19.19 -7.13
N GLY A 102 15.09 -20.51 -7.17
CA GLY A 102 14.23 -21.34 -8.01
C GLY A 102 12.94 -21.83 -7.35
N MET A 103 12.57 -21.33 -6.15
CA MET A 103 11.42 -21.87 -5.40
C MET A 103 10.08 -21.81 -6.13
N PHE A 104 9.96 -20.95 -7.13
CA PHE A 104 8.74 -20.78 -7.93
C PHE A 104 8.84 -21.44 -9.32
N LEU A 105 9.91 -22.17 -9.61
CA LEU A 105 10.04 -22.87 -10.86
C LEU A 105 9.30 -24.22 -10.82
N GLY A 106 8.73 -24.58 -11.95
CA GLY A 106 8.15 -25.92 -12.16
C GLY A 106 9.24 -26.98 -12.43
N PRO A 107 8.84 -28.25 -12.54
CA PRO A 107 9.77 -29.36 -12.87
C PRO A 107 10.48 -29.19 -14.22
N ASP A 108 9.91 -28.40 -15.13
CA ASP A 108 10.49 -28.04 -16.43
C ASP A 108 11.49 -26.88 -16.37
N GLY A 109 11.76 -26.36 -15.16
CA GLY A 109 12.64 -25.22 -14.93
C GLY A 109 12.05 -23.87 -15.34
N LYS A 110 10.76 -23.79 -15.66
CA LYS A 110 10.08 -22.54 -16.00
C LYS A 110 9.32 -21.96 -14.81
N PRO A 111 9.12 -20.62 -14.75
CA PRO A 111 8.30 -20.00 -13.74
C PRO A 111 6.87 -20.56 -13.78
N ARG A 112 6.35 -20.91 -12.63
CA ARG A 112 4.93 -21.27 -12.44
C ARG A 112 4.05 -20.03 -12.57
N GLY A 113 2.78 -20.22 -12.91
CA GLY A 113 1.80 -19.14 -12.94
C GLY A 113 1.60 -18.54 -11.55
N LYS A 114 1.44 -17.21 -11.46
CA LYS A 114 1.28 -16.54 -10.16
C LYS A 114 0.06 -17.10 -9.39
N MET A 115 -1.07 -17.31 -10.05
CA MET A 115 -2.27 -17.88 -9.43
C MET A 115 -2.09 -19.35 -8.99
N GLU A 116 -1.09 -20.05 -9.50
CA GLU A 116 -0.76 -21.40 -9.06
C GLU A 116 0.06 -21.42 -7.77
N VAL A 117 0.85 -20.38 -7.51
CA VAL A 117 1.77 -20.31 -6.37
C VAL A 117 1.21 -19.48 -5.20
N ILE A 118 0.18 -18.67 -5.42
CA ILE A 118 -0.46 -17.89 -4.35
C ILE A 118 -1.10 -18.77 -3.29
N PRO A 119 -1.99 -19.75 -3.61
CA PRO A 119 -2.62 -20.55 -2.56
C PRO A 119 -1.62 -21.44 -1.84
N GLY A 120 -1.67 -21.45 -0.52
CA GLY A 120 -0.92 -22.39 0.31
C GLY A 120 0.42 -21.89 0.85
N GLY A 121 1.25 -22.83 1.33
CA GLY A 121 2.42 -22.52 2.15
C GLY A 121 3.59 -21.87 1.42
N LEU A 122 3.78 -22.14 0.12
CA LEU A 122 4.93 -21.67 -0.66
C LEU A 122 5.02 -20.15 -0.76
N SER A 123 3.88 -19.48 -0.71
CA SER A 123 3.76 -18.02 -0.85
C SER A 123 3.91 -17.25 0.47
N VAL A 124 3.85 -17.94 1.61
CA VAL A 124 3.82 -17.31 2.94
C VAL A 124 5.20 -16.81 3.34
N GLY A 125 5.31 -15.51 3.61
CA GLY A 125 6.46 -14.90 4.25
C GLY A 125 6.40 -14.98 5.78
N ILE A 126 7.51 -14.64 6.44
CA ILE A 126 7.52 -14.48 7.89
C ILE A 126 6.85 -13.14 8.22
N PRO A 127 5.68 -13.13 8.89
CA PRO A 127 4.92 -11.90 9.12
C PRO A 127 5.66 -10.89 9.99
N GLY A 128 5.57 -9.61 9.65
CA GLY A 128 6.33 -8.56 10.33
C GLY A 128 5.53 -7.55 11.11
N VAL A 129 4.20 -7.48 10.91
CA VAL A 129 3.33 -6.42 11.46
C VAL A 129 3.45 -6.33 12.99
N VAL A 130 3.30 -7.43 13.72
CA VAL A 130 3.27 -7.42 15.19
C VAL A 130 4.60 -6.92 15.77
N ALA A 131 5.73 -7.40 15.23
CA ALA A 131 7.05 -6.99 15.69
C ALA A 131 7.35 -5.52 15.39
N MET A 132 6.96 -5.03 14.20
CA MET A 132 7.13 -3.63 13.81
C MET A 132 6.33 -2.70 14.72
N LEU A 133 5.07 -3.05 14.99
CA LEU A 133 4.20 -2.25 15.86
C LEU A 133 4.71 -2.21 17.29
N ASP A 134 5.24 -3.31 17.82
CA ASP A 134 5.89 -3.33 19.14
C ASP A 134 7.15 -2.45 19.17
N LEU A 135 7.98 -2.51 18.12
CA LEU A 135 9.17 -1.64 18.02
C LEU A 135 8.78 -0.16 18.03
N ALA A 136 7.75 0.22 17.25
CA ALA A 136 7.25 1.59 17.20
C ALA A 136 6.62 2.00 18.55
N HIS A 137 5.81 1.11 19.16
CA HIS A 137 5.16 1.37 20.44
C HIS A 137 6.15 1.60 21.58
N ARG A 138 7.20 0.80 21.69
CA ARG A 138 8.24 1.00 22.73
C ARG A 138 8.93 2.36 22.65
N LYS A 139 8.95 3.01 21.48
CA LYS A 139 9.62 4.30 21.25
C LYS A 139 8.68 5.49 21.34
N TYR A 140 7.44 5.32 20.89
CA TYR A 140 6.48 6.40 20.66
C TYR A 140 5.10 6.15 21.27
N GLY A 141 4.81 4.95 21.78
CA GLY A 141 3.56 4.65 22.47
C GLY A 141 3.42 5.42 23.79
N ARG A 142 2.18 5.77 24.13
CA ARG A 142 1.81 6.47 25.37
C ARG A 142 0.81 5.67 26.19
N LEU A 143 -0.04 4.89 25.55
CA LEU A 143 -1.02 4.04 26.21
C LEU A 143 -0.45 2.63 26.45
N PRO A 144 -0.95 1.90 27.47
CA PRO A 144 -0.53 0.52 27.66
C PRO A 144 -0.83 -0.35 26.43
N TRP A 145 0.15 -1.15 26.02
CA TRP A 145 0.07 -2.05 24.86
C TRP A 145 -1.23 -2.83 24.79
N ALA A 146 -1.61 -3.52 25.89
CA ALA A 146 -2.81 -4.34 25.96
C ALA A 146 -4.11 -3.56 25.69
N ALA A 147 -4.16 -2.27 26.03
CA ALA A 147 -5.35 -1.45 25.83
C ALA A 147 -5.64 -1.18 24.35
N LEU A 148 -4.62 -1.28 23.48
CA LEU A 148 -4.72 -1.02 22.05
C LEU A 148 -5.43 -2.15 21.29
N PHE A 149 -5.50 -3.34 21.88
CA PHE A 149 -6.12 -4.53 21.30
C PHE A 149 -7.62 -4.65 21.62
N GLN A 150 -8.07 -4.02 22.71
CA GLN A 150 -9.42 -4.19 23.23
C GLN A 150 -10.52 -3.88 22.21
N PRO A 151 -10.44 -2.82 21.35
CA PRO A 151 -11.46 -2.55 20.36
C PRO A 151 -11.66 -3.70 19.35
N ALA A 152 -10.55 -4.32 18.92
CA ALA A 152 -10.61 -5.44 17.98
C ALA A 152 -11.13 -6.73 18.65
N ILE A 153 -10.72 -7.00 19.88
CA ILE A 153 -11.19 -8.13 20.69
C ILE A 153 -12.71 -8.04 20.86
N ASP A 154 -13.21 -6.88 21.26
CA ASP A 154 -14.64 -6.65 21.45
C ASP A 154 -15.46 -6.87 20.18
N LEU A 155 -14.98 -6.34 19.05
CA LEU A 155 -15.63 -6.52 17.74
C LEU A 155 -15.59 -7.98 17.29
N ALA A 156 -14.48 -8.68 17.48
CA ALA A 156 -14.33 -10.07 17.08
C ALA A 156 -15.29 -11.00 17.84
N GLU A 157 -15.58 -10.73 19.11
CA GLU A 157 -16.51 -11.50 19.94
C GLU A 157 -17.98 -11.13 19.69
N LYS A 158 -18.28 -9.83 19.68
CA LYS A 158 -19.66 -9.34 19.49
C LYS A 158 -20.12 -9.53 18.06
N GLY A 159 -19.19 -9.48 17.10
CA GLY A 159 -19.43 -9.46 15.68
C GLY A 159 -19.49 -8.03 15.12
N PHE A 160 -19.26 -7.92 13.83
CA PHE A 160 -19.33 -6.68 13.05
C PHE A 160 -20.10 -6.91 11.75
N PRO A 161 -20.80 -5.91 11.21
CA PRO A 161 -21.44 -6.02 9.92
C PRO A 161 -20.37 -6.04 8.82
N VAL A 162 -20.47 -7.02 7.93
CA VAL A 162 -19.59 -7.17 6.74
C VAL A 162 -19.68 -5.90 5.89
N GLY A 163 -18.52 -5.32 5.59
CA GLY A 163 -18.40 -4.11 4.76
C GLY A 163 -18.66 -4.38 3.28
N LYS A 164 -18.88 -3.30 2.52
CA LYS A 164 -19.11 -3.37 1.07
C LYS A 164 -17.95 -4.05 0.34
N LYS A 165 -16.70 -3.68 0.70
CA LYS A 165 -15.50 -4.21 0.05
C LYS A 165 -15.31 -5.70 0.32
N LEU A 166 -15.42 -6.14 1.58
CA LEU A 166 -15.29 -7.56 1.93
C LEU A 166 -16.35 -8.38 1.21
N ALA A 167 -17.64 -7.95 1.24
CA ALA A 167 -18.71 -8.62 0.53
C ALA A 167 -18.49 -8.70 -0.99
N ALA A 168 -17.99 -7.62 -1.59
CA ALA A 168 -17.65 -7.60 -3.01
C ALA A 168 -16.51 -8.58 -3.33
N THR A 169 -15.48 -8.63 -2.50
CA THR A 169 -14.35 -9.55 -2.69
C THR A 169 -14.78 -11.00 -2.58
N LEU A 170 -15.60 -11.36 -1.59
CA LEU A 170 -16.15 -12.72 -1.43
C LEU A 170 -16.97 -13.15 -2.64
N ARG A 171 -17.74 -12.24 -3.22
CA ARG A 171 -18.55 -12.51 -4.43
C ARG A 171 -17.70 -12.62 -5.70
N ASP A 172 -16.71 -11.73 -5.86
CA ASP A 172 -15.96 -11.56 -7.11
C ASP A 172 -14.78 -12.55 -7.24
N TYR A 173 -14.39 -13.20 -6.13
CA TYR A 173 -13.32 -14.20 -6.07
C TYR A 173 -13.81 -15.54 -5.49
N PRO A 174 -14.80 -16.20 -6.10
CA PRO A 174 -15.42 -17.41 -5.54
C PRO A 174 -14.46 -18.61 -5.43
N GLN A 175 -13.35 -18.60 -6.19
CA GLN A 175 -12.32 -19.65 -6.11
C GLN A 175 -11.65 -19.71 -4.74
N MET A 176 -11.54 -18.58 -4.02
CA MET A 176 -10.96 -18.55 -2.66
C MET A 176 -11.83 -19.30 -1.66
N ALA A 177 -13.14 -19.31 -1.86
CA ALA A 177 -14.06 -20.08 -1.01
C ALA A 177 -13.90 -21.61 -1.14
N GLN A 178 -12.99 -22.09 -2.01
CA GLN A 178 -12.66 -23.51 -2.11
C GLN A 178 -11.58 -23.92 -1.09
N MET A 179 -10.76 -22.97 -0.62
CA MET A 179 -9.80 -23.24 0.46
C MET A 179 -10.55 -23.47 1.78
N PRO A 180 -10.22 -24.56 2.52
CA PRO A 180 -11.00 -24.97 3.68
C PRO A 180 -11.21 -23.87 4.72
N ASP A 181 -10.17 -23.10 5.03
CA ASP A 181 -10.21 -22.06 6.06
C ASP A 181 -11.12 -20.90 5.64
N ILE A 182 -10.95 -20.40 4.42
CA ILE A 182 -11.75 -19.30 3.86
C ILE A 182 -13.21 -19.71 3.76
N LYS A 183 -13.45 -20.93 3.24
CA LYS A 183 -14.80 -21.48 3.17
C LYS A 183 -15.45 -21.57 4.54
N ALA A 184 -14.75 -22.13 5.53
CA ALA A 184 -15.32 -22.32 6.88
C ALA A 184 -15.64 -20.98 7.56
N HIS A 185 -14.85 -19.92 7.31
CA HIS A 185 -15.00 -18.64 8.00
C HIS A 185 -15.93 -17.65 7.28
N PHE A 186 -15.90 -17.62 5.93
CA PHE A 186 -16.54 -16.58 5.13
C PHE A 186 -17.77 -17.07 4.33
N THR A 187 -18.22 -18.31 4.54
CA THR A 187 -19.46 -18.80 3.91
C THR A 187 -20.42 -19.39 4.94
N HIS A 188 -21.70 -19.35 4.61
CA HIS A 188 -22.77 -20.04 5.33
C HIS A 188 -22.69 -21.57 5.12
N PRO A 189 -23.44 -22.38 5.91
CA PRO A 189 -23.49 -23.84 5.74
C PRO A 189 -23.94 -24.31 4.35
N ASP A 190 -24.72 -23.49 3.65
CA ASP A 190 -25.16 -23.75 2.27
C ASP A 190 -24.12 -23.41 1.21
N GLY A 191 -22.96 -22.84 1.64
CA GLY A 191 -21.86 -22.43 0.77
C GLY A 191 -21.98 -21.01 0.19
N SER A 192 -23.04 -20.28 0.50
CA SER A 192 -23.17 -18.88 0.09
C SER A 192 -22.22 -17.99 0.90
N PRO A 193 -21.55 -16.97 0.27
CA PRO A 193 -20.70 -16.06 1.00
C PRO A 193 -21.50 -15.08 1.86
N TYR A 194 -20.91 -14.59 2.94
CA TYR A 194 -21.49 -13.52 3.74
C TYR A 194 -21.72 -12.27 2.88
N ALA A 195 -22.94 -11.72 2.96
CA ALA A 195 -23.36 -10.52 2.26
C ALA A 195 -23.08 -9.25 3.07
N GLN A 196 -23.08 -8.12 2.39
CA GLN A 196 -22.93 -6.81 3.05
C GLN A 196 -24.01 -6.60 4.12
N GLY A 197 -23.59 -6.19 5.32
CA GLY A 197 -24.45 -5.92 6.46
C GLY A 197 -24.75 -7.13 7.35
N GLU A 198 -24.43 -8.34 6.93
CA GLU A 198 -24.53 -9.53 7.77
C GLU A 198 -23.47 -9.52 8.88
N THR A 199 -23.81 -10.06 10.05
CA THR A 199 -22.89 -10.07 11.19
C THR A 199 -21.92 -11.24 11.11
N LEU A 200 -20.63 -10.92 11.05
CA LEU A 200 -19.54 -11.90 11.12
C LEU A 200 -18.84 -11.80 12.48
N LYS A 201 -18.53 -12.96 13.09
CA LYS A 201 -17.78 -13.08 14.35
C LYS A 201 -16.48 -13.83 14.11
N ASN A 202 -15.46 -13.53 14.93
CA ASN A 202 -14.19 -14.24 14.85
C ASN A 202 -13.60 -14.45 16.26
N PRO A 203 -14.15 -15.38 17.06
CA PRO A 203 -13.69 -15.64 18.42
C PRO A 203 -12.25 -16.17 18.48
N GLU A 204 -11.77 -16.84 17.43
CA GLU A 204 -10.38 -17.30 17.33
C GLU A 204 -9.40 -16.12 17.25
N LEU A 205 -9.72 -15.10 16.43
CA LEU A 205 -8.94 -13.88 16.39
C LEU A 205 -8.95 -13.16 17.74
N ALA A 206 -10.09 -13.10 18.42
CA ALA A 206 -10.18 -12.51 19.75
C ALA A 206 -9.21 -13.21 20.74
N ALA A 207 -9.13 -14.54 20.69
CA ALA A 207 -8.21 -15.31 21.53
C ALA A 207 -6.73 -15.01 21.19
N SER A 208 -6.38 -14.99 19.90
CA SER A 208 -5.03 -14.63 19.44
C SER A 208 -4.62 -13.20 19.85
N LEU A 209 -5.53 -12.24 19.68
CA LEU A 209 -5.29 -10.85 20.06
C LEU A 209 -5.13 -10.69 21.59
N ARG A 210 -5.87 -11.45 22.42
CA ARG A 210 -5.66 -11.46 23.88
C ARG A 210 -4.30 -12.01 24.25
N ASP A 211 -3.85 -13.07 23.61
CA ASP A 211 -2.53 -13.65 23.89
C ASP A 211 -1.42 -12.65 23.56
N ILE A 212 -1.50 -12.01 22.38
CA ILE A 212 -0.54 -10.95 21.97
C ILE A 212 -0.63 -9.72 22.89
N ALA A 213 -1.82 -9.32 23.32
CA ALA A 213 -2.01 -8.20 24.25
C ALA A 213 -1.37 -8.45 25.62
N ALA A 214 -1.47 -9.68 26.13
CA ALA A 214 -0.95 -10.08 27.43
C ALA A 214 0.56 -10.35 27.44
N HIS A 215 1.10 -10.95 26.38
CA HIS A 215 2.46 -11.46 26.35
C HIS A 215 3.38 -10.75 25.33
N GLY A 216 2.85 -9.76 24.59
CA GLY A 216 3.58 -9.04 23.56
C GLY A 216 3.90 -9.90 22.33
N PRO A 217 4.88 -9.46 21.51
CA PRO A 217 5.24 -10.17 20.27
C PRO A 217 5.71 -11.62 20.46
N LYS A 218 6.20 -11.98 21.65
CA LYS A 218 6.59 -13.36 21.95
C LYS A 218 5.45 -14.37 21.75
N ALA A 219 4.21 -13.98 22.08
CA ALA A 219 3.05 -14.82 21.84
C ALA A 219 2.92 -15.20 20.36
N PHE A 220 3.22 -14.25 19.46
CA PHE A 220 3.12 -14.44 18.01
C PHE A 220 4.32 -15.23 17.45
N TYR A 221 5.55 -14.89 17.85
CA TYR A 221 6.78 -15.40 17.21
C TYR A 221 7.38 -16.64 17.88
N GLU A 222 7.06 -16.93 19.15
CA GLU A 222 7.67 -18.03 19.90
C GLU A 222 6.61 -18.96 20.56
N GLY A 223 5.34 -18.52 20.63
CA GLY A 223 4.27 -19.19 21.37
C GLY A 223 3.46 -20.23 20.58
N ALA A 224 2.21 -20.40 20.98
CA ALA A 224 1.27 -21.31 20.32
C ALA A 224 0.94 -20.86 18.89
N ILE A 225 0.85 -19.54 18.65
CA ILE A 225 0.59 -18.96 17.34
C ILE A 225 1.72 -19.33 16.37
N ALA A 226 2.99 -19.20 16.78
CA ALA A 226 4.15 -19.59 15.96
C ALA A 226 4.07 -21.06 15.54
N ARG A 227 3.76 -21.96 16.48
CA ARG A 227 3.63 -23.40 16.17
C ARG A 227 2.50 -23.65 15.18
N ALA A 228 1.37 -22.96 15.33
CA ALA A 228 0.23 -23.10 14.44
C ALA A 228 0.54 -22.57 13.02
N ILE A 229 1.31 -21.47 12.89
CA ILE A 229 1.77 -20.95 11.58
C ILE A 229 2.68 -21.97 10.90
N VAL A 230 3.71 -22.48 11.61
CA VAL A 230 4.63 -23.48 11.06
C VAL A 230 3.91 -24.75 10.62
N ASP A 231 3.00 -25.25 11.45
CA ASP A 231 2.20 -26.44 11.11
C ASP A 231 1.33 -26.22 9.88
N LYS A 232 0.61 -25.08 9.84
CA LYS A 232 -0.27 -24.73 8.71
C LYS A 232 0.49 -24.59 7.40
N VAL A 233 1.67 -23.94 7.38
CA VAL A 233 2.50 -23.73 6.20
C VAL A 233 3.10 -25.05 5.74
N SER A 234 3.61 -25.87 6.68
CA SER A 234 4.29 -27.14 6.35
C SER A 234 3.32 -28.23 5.90
N HIS A 235 2.07 -28.20 6.34
CA HIS A 235 1.03 -29.16 5.97
C HIS A 235 -0.08 -28.54 5.11
N ALA A 236 0.22 -27.43 4.43
CA ALA A 236 -0.75 -26.79 3.56
C ALA A 236 -1.31 -27.77 2.51
N PRO A 237 -2.63 -27.79 2.26
CA PRO A 237 -3.24 -28.72 1.31
C PRO A 237 -2.78 -28.46 -0.13
N VAL A 238 -2.31 -27.23 -0.41
CA VAL A 238 -1.76 -26.79 -1.69
C VAL A 238 -0.40 -26.16 -1.42
N ASN A 239 0.59 -26.44 -2.24
CA ASN A 239 1.93 -25.86 -2.17
C ASN A 239 2.52 -25.85 -0.74
N PRO A 240 2.61 -26.97 -0.01
CA PRO A 240 3.26 -26.98 1.29
C PRO A 240 4.72 -26.51 1.19
N ALA A 241 5.21 -25.81 2.22
CA ALA A 241 6.56 -25.29 2.24
C ALA A 241 7.23 -25.46 3.61
N ALA A 242 8.53 -25.59 3.61
CA ALA A 242 9.27 -25.68 4.86
C ALA A 242 9.40 -24.31 5.51
N MET A 243 8.82 -24.18 6.69
CA MET A 243 8.98 -23.03 7.60
C MET A 243 9.30 -23.58 8.99
N THR A 244 10.13 -22.91 9.77
CA THR A 244 10.54 -23.38 11.09
C THR A 244 10.21 -22.38 12.17
N LEU A 245 10.15 -22.82 13.43
CA LEU A 245 10.02 -21.92 14.58
C LEU A 245 11.20 -20.95 14.68
N ALA A 246 12.39 -21.34 14.22
CA ALA A 246 13.56 -20.49 14.17
C ALA A 246 13.40 -19.33 13.18
N ASP A 247 12.70 -19.54 12.06
CA ASP A 247 12.40 -18.47 11.10
C ASP A 247 11.52 -17.39 11.75
N LEU A 248 10.47 -17.79 12.46
CA LEU A 248 9.58 -16.87 13.17
C LEU A 248 10.30 -16.16 14.33
N ALA A 249 10.95 -16.90 15.23
CA ALA A 249 11.68 -16.33 16.38
C ALA A 249 12.86 -15.44 15.95
N GLY A 250 13.42 -15.69 14.77
CA GLY A 250 14.50 -14.92 14.17
C GLY A 250 14.08 -13.60 13.52
N TYR A 251 12.78 -13.38 13.29
CA TYR A 251 12.31 -12.16 12.64
C TYR A 251 12.62 -10.90 13.47
N LYS A 252 13.12 -9.86 12.80
CA LYS A 252 13.48 -8.58 13.44
C LYS A 252 13.00 -7.41 12.59
N PRO A 253 12.05 -6.61 13.09
CA PRO A 253 11.64 -5.39 12.44
C PRO A 253 12.80 -4.38 12.46
N GLN A 254 12.82 -3.47 11.50
CA GLN A 254 13.90 -2.48 11.38
C GLN A 254 13.35 -1.06 11.46
N GLU A 255 14.07 -0.19 12.15
CA GLU A 255 13.92 1.25 12.00
C GLU A 255 14.91 1.71 10.92
N ARG A 256 14.41 2.47 9.94
CA ARG A 256 15.19 2.92 8.79
C ARG A 256 15.07 4.42 8.60
N ALA A 257 16.08 5.04 8.00
CA ALA A 257 15.95 6.39 7.50
C ALA A 257 15.00 6.40 6.30
N PRO A 258 14.00 7.29 6.25
CA PRO A 258 13.15 7.45 5.08
C PRO A 258 13.93 8.07 3.91
N VAL A 259 13.44 7.87 2.69
CA VAL A 259 13.92 8.64 1.53
C VAL A 259 13.14 9.93 1.42
N CYS A 260 13.84 11.05 1.19
CA CYS A 260 13.21 12.36 1.08
C CYS A 260 13.78 13.13 -0.12
N GLY A 261 12.94 13.95 -0.75
CA GLY A 261 13.31 14.86 -1.83
C GLY A 261 12.51 16.16 -1.79
N PRO A 262 13.00 17.22 -2.45
CA PRO A 262 12.25 18.46 -2.61
C PRO A 262 11.17 18.31 -3.68
N TYR A 263 10.06 19.01 -3.52
CA TYR A 263 9.05 19.23 -4.56
C TYR A 263 8.27 20.50 -4.29
N ARG A 264 8.30 21.47 -5.24
CA ARG A 264 7.60 22.76 -5.12
C ARG A 264 7.85 23.47 -3.78
N GLY A 265 9.09 23.47 -3.31
CA GLY A 265 9.48 24.09 -2.03
C GLY A 265 9.08 23.29 -0.78
N ASN A 266 8.39 22.16 -0.92
CA ASN A 266 8.11 21.24 0.17
C ASN A 266 9.16 20.14 0.24
N ARG A 267 9.22 19.42 1.38
CA ARG A 267 10.01 18.21 1.56
C ARG A 267 9.09 17.01 1.60
N VAL A 268 9.13 16.17 0.57
CA VAL A 268 8.36 14.91 0.51
C VAL A 268 9.23 13.78 1.02
N CYS A 269 8.74 13.02 1.99
CA CYS A 269 9.41 11.84 2.54
C CYS A 269 8.52 10.61 2.39
N SER A 270 9.13 9.46 2.07
CA SER A 270 8.43 8.19 1.93
C SER A 270 9.33 7.02 2.32
N MET A 271 8.79 5.79 2.25
CA MET A 271 9.54 4.58 2.60
C MET A 271 10.63 4.29 1.57
N GLY A 272 11.85 4.00 2.08
CA GLY A 272 12.97 3.53 1.27
C GLY A 272 12.93 2.00 1.03
N PRO A 273 13.94 1.44 0.32
CA PRO A 273 14.05 0.01 0.13
C PRO A 273 14.03 -0.77 1.47
N PRO A 274 13.35 -1.95 1.51
CA PRO A 274 12.91 -2.78 0.39
C PRO A 274 11.63 -2.29 -0.31
N SER A 275 11.01 -1.15 0.08
CA SER A 275 10.01 -0.54 -0.78
C SER A 275 10.68 0.26 -1.90
N SER A 276 10.17 0.07 -3.11
CA SER A 276 10.52 0.91 -4.27
C SER A 276 9.71 2.19 -4.31
N GLY A 277 8.60 2.22 -3.54
CA GLY A 277 7.56 3.22 -3.68
C GLY A 277 8.06 4.64 -3.44
N GLY A 278 8.79 4.87 -2.35
CA GLY A 278 9.29 6.20 -2.03
C GLY A 278 10.26 6.76 -3.07
N ILE A 279 11.17 5.93 -3.59
CA ILE A 279 12.10 6.36 -4.65
C ILE A 279 11.34 6.68 -5.92
N ALA A 280 10.42 5.81 -6.35
CA ALA A 280 9.68 6.02 -7.59
C ALA A 280 8.75 7.25 -7.52
N VAL A 281 8.05 7.47 -6.39
CA VAL A 281 7.25 8.69 -6.15
C VAL A 281 8.13 9.94 -6.26
N LEU A 282 9.29 9.97 -5.58
CA LEU A 282 10.20 11.10 -5.63
C LEU A 282 10.78 11.32 -7.04
N GLN A 283 11.06 10.25 -7.78
CA GLN A 283 11.48 10.37 -9.18
C GLN A 283 10.38 10.99 -10.04
N ILE A 284 9.12 10.50 -9.95
CA ILE A 284 7.99 11.04 -10.72
C ILE A 284 7.85 12.55 -10.46
N LEU A 285 7.84 12.97 -9.19
CA LEU A 285 7.72 14.36 -8.80
C LEU A 285 8.89 15.21 -9.37
N ALA A 286 10.12 14.76 -9.20
CA ALA A 286 11.31 15.49 -9.69
C ALA A 286 11.37 15.56 -11.22
N LEU A 287 10.97 14.50 -11.94
CA LEU A 287 10.91 14.49 -13.40
C LEU A 287 9.88 15.51 -13.94
N LEU A 288 8.83 15.77 -13.18
CA LEU A 288 7.76 16.70 -13.56
C LEU A 288 8.02 18.13 -13.11
N GLU A 289 8.96 18.38 -12.17
CA GLU A 289 9.15 19.70 -11.55
C GLU A 289 9.54 20.81 -12.56
N ARG A 290 10.16 20.48 -13.69
CA ARG A 290 10.49 21.45 -14.76
C ARG A 290 9.27 21.96 -15.53
N PHE A 291 8.15 21.23 -15.50
CA PHE A 291 6.94 21.65 -16.18
C PHE A 291 6.13 22.62 -15.31
N PRO A 292 5.47 23.63 -15.90
CA PRO A 292 4.56 24.48 -15.17
C PRO A 292 3.43 23.66 -14.52
N SER A 293 3.08 23.95 -13.26
CA SER A 293 2.04 23.22 -12.52
C SER A 293 0.73 23.11 -13.29
N LYS A 294 0.30 24.19 -13.96
CA LYS A 294 -0.91 24.22 -14.80
C LYS A 294 -0.97 23.16 -15.92
N GLN A 295 0.16 22.57 -16.28
CA GLN A 295 0.23 21.47 -17.27
C GLN A 295 0.14 20.09 -16.65
N LEU A 296 0.17 19.98 -15.32
CA LEU A 296 0.28 18.70 -14.61
C LEU A 296 -1.07 18.17 -14.10
N ALA A 297 -2.16 18.92 -14.27
CA ALA A 297 -3.50 18.48 -13.86
C ALA A 297 -3.86 17.14 -14.55
N THR A 298 -3.97 16.08 -13.74
CA THR A 298 -4.07 14.69 -14.22
C THR A 298 -5.46 14.29 -14.73
N ASP A 299 -6.35 15.25 -14.89
CA ASP A 299 -7.64 15.14 -15.58
C ASP A 299 -7.61 15.77 -16.99
N THR A 300 -6.45 16.27 -17.44
CA THR A 300 -6.24 16.87 -18.77
C THR A 300 -5.36 15.97 -19.65
N LEU A 301 -5.50 16.11 -20.97
CA LEU A 301 -4.69 15.34 -21.94
C LEU A 301 -3.18 15.54 -21.71
N THR A 302 -2.74 16.79 -21.54
CA THR A 302 -1.34 17.11 -21.31
C THR A 302 -0.85 16.58 -19.97
N GLY A 303 -1.64 16.73 -18.90
CA GLY A 303 -1.27 16.25 -17.57
C GLY A 303 -1.15 14.73 -17.50
N VAL A 304 -2.13 14.00 -18.05
CA VAL A 304 -2.07 12.54 -18.15
C VAL A 304 -0.85 12.10 -18.96
N HIS A 305 -0.59 12.75 -20.12
CA HIS A 305 0.59 12.42 -20.90
C HIS A 305 1.88 12.62 -20.12
N LEU A 306 2.13 13.81 -19.57
CA LEU A 306 3.36 14.12 -18.82
C LEU A 306 3.54 13.20 -17.60
N PHE A 307 2.48 12.99 -16.83
CA PHE A 307 2.47 12.12 -15.66
C PHE A 307 2.88 10.68 -16.04
N THR A 308 2.25 10.11 -17.06
CA THR A 308 2.53 8.73 -17.50
C THR A 308 3.91 8.57 -18.12
N GLN A 309 4.49 9.63 -18.76
CA GLN A 309 5.88 9.60 -19.20
C GLN A 309 6.86 9.58 -18.02
N ALA A 310 6.62 10.36 -16.97
CA ALA A 310 7.44 10.37 -15.76
C ALA A 310 7.37 9.03 -15.00
N SER A 311 6.15 8.48 -14.84
CA SER A 311 5.94 7.18 -14.24
C SER A 311 6.68 6.08 -15.01
N ARG A 312 6.59 6.06 -16.33
CA ARG A 312 7.29 5.12 -17.21
C ARG A 312 8.81 5.10 -16.96
N LEU A 313 9.43 6.27 -16.83
CA LEU A 313 10.86 6.42 -16.53
C LEU A 313 11.22 5.89 -15.13
N ALA A 314 10.41 6.21 -14.13
CA ALA A 314 10.59 5.74 -12.76
C ALA A 314 10.44 4.21 -12.66
N PHE A 315 9.46 3.62 -13.35
CA PHE A 315 9.27 2.16 -13.38
C PHE A 315 10.36 1.43 -14.17
N ALA A 316 10.95 2.05 -15.19
CA ALA A 316 12.13 1.49 -15.86
C ALA A 316 13.31 1.37 -14.90
N ASP A 317 13.62 2.42 -14.13
CA ASP A 317 14.68 2.40 -13.13
C ASP A 317 14.36 1.44 -11.99
N ARG A 318 13.10 1.40 -11.53
CA ARG A 318 12.61 0.48 -10.51
C ARG A 318 12.91 -0.97 -10.88
N GLY A 319 12.62 -1.37 -12.11
CA GLY A 319 12.80 -2.74 -12.57
C GLY A 319 14.26 -3.21 -12.59
N GLU A 320 15.21 -2.32 -12.80
CA GLU A 320 16.64 -2.64 -12.89
C GLU A 320 17.33 -2.61 -11.52
N TYR A 321 17.01 -1.60 -10.67
CA TYR A 321 17.87 -1.24 -9.54
C TYR A 321 17.28 -1.54 -8.16
N LEU A 322 15.96 -1.77 -8.03
CA LEU A 322 15.35 -1.84 -6.71
C LEU A 322 15.13 -3.27 -6.22
N GLY A 323 15.42 -3.48 -4.95
CA GLY A 323 15.32 -4.74 -4.22
C GLY A 323 15.66 -4.53 -2.76
N ASP A 324 15.85 -5.61 -2.00
CA ASP A 324 16.27 -5.56 -0.61
C ASP A 324 17.73 -5.09 -0.50
N PRO A 325 18.01 -3.94 0.17
CA PRO A 325 19.35 -3.37 0.26
C PRO A 325 20.33 -4.22 1.08
N ALA A 326 19.86 -5.20 1.84
CA ALA A 326 20.73 -6.16 2.52
C ALA A 326 21.33 -7.21 1.56
N PHE A 327 20.72 -7.38 0.39
CA PHE A 327 21.12 -8.40 -0.61
C PHE A 327 21.62 -7.80 -1.92
N VAL A 328 21.18 -6.60 -2.27
CA VAL A 328 21.55 -5.93 -3.53
C VAL A 328 21.99 -4.48 -3.27
N ALA A 329 23.00 -4.04 -3.99
CA ALA A 329 23.46 -2.65 -3.89
C ALA A 329 22.46 -1.73 -4.62
N VAL A 330 21.50 -1.17 -3.88
CA VAL A 330 20.53 -0.20 -4.41
C VAL A 330 21.16 1.19 -4.42
N PRO A 331 21.31 1.84 -5.59
CA PRO A 331 21.94 3.15 -5.70
C PRO A 331 20.98 4.30 -5.34
N VAL A 332 20.45 4.32 -4.11
CA VAL A 332 19.40 5.27 -3.66
C VAL A 332 19.80 6.72 -3.94
N THR A 333 21.02 7.11 -3.55
CA THR A 333 21.53 8.48 -3.75
C THR A 333 21.65 8.81 -5.25
N GLY A 334 22.07 7.84 -6.06
CA GLY A 334 22.19 8.03 -7.51
C GLY A 334 20.84 8.14 -8.22
N LEU A 335 19.85 7.35 -7.79
CA LEU A 335 18.48 7.40 -8.34
C LEU A 335 17.75 8.71 -8.02
N LEU A 336 18.15 9.38 -6.94
CA LEU A 336 17.60 10.67 -6.50
C LEU A 336 18.58 11.84 -6.75
N ASP A 337 19.68 11.61 -7.49
CA ASP A 337 20.64 12.66 -7.84
C ASP A 337 19.98 13.70 -8.77
N PRO A 338 20.03 15.01 -8.43
CA PRO A 338 19.36 16.04 -9.22
C PRO A 338 19.81 16.13 -10.68
N HIS A 339 21.10 15.88 -10.94
CA HIS A 339 21.64 15.93 -12.30
C HIS A 339 21.13 14.73 -13.11
N TYR A 340 21.14 13.54 -12.52
CA TYR A 340 20.56 12.35 -13.13
C TYR A 340 19.07 12.54 -13.43
N LEU A 341 18.30 13.05 -12.47
CA LEU A 341 16.86 13.30 -12.64
C LEU A 341 16.59 14.34 -13.73
N ALA A 342 17.42 15.40 -13.84
CA ALA A 342 17.32 16.38 -14.93
C ALA A 342 17.56 15.75 -16.30
N GLN A 343 18.57 14.87 -16.42
CA GLN A 343 18.84 14.13 -17.67
C GLN A 343 17.65 13.22 -18.04
N ARG A 344 17.07 12.51 -17.06
CA ARG A 344 15.90 11.66 -17.29
C ARG A 344 14.67 12.47 -17.68
N SER A 345 14.43 13.59 -16.98
CA SER A 345 13.33 14.50 -17.30
C SER A 345 13.41 15.02 -18.74
N ALA A 346 14.61 15.33 -19.25
CA ALA A 346 14.82 15.81 -20.62
C ALA A 346 14.35 14.82 -21.71
N LEU A 347 14.18 13.54 -21.38
CA LEU A 347 13.63 12.54 -22.28
C LEU A 347 12.11 12.68 -22.50
N ILE A 348 11.40 13.40 -21.63
CA ILE A 348 9.95 13.60 -21.74
C ILE A 348 9.68 14.64 -22.84
N ASP A 349 9.13 14.21 -23.95
CA ASP A 349 8.56 15.08 -24.98
C ASP A 349 7.12 15.43 -24.58
N ALA A 350 6.75 16.71 -24.67
CA ALA A 350 5.41 17.18 -24.25
C ALA A 350 4.27 16.80 -25.22
N LYS A 351 4.61 16.24 -26.38
CA LYS A 351 3.63 15.96 -27.46
C LYS A 351 3.68 14.55 -28.00
N LYS A 352 4.68 13.75 -27.60
CA LYS A 352 4.90 12.41 -28.17
C LYS A 352 5.23 11.40 -27.07
N ASP A 353 4.55 10.27 -27.09
CA ASP A 353 4.87 9.13 -26.21
C ASP A 353 6.26 8.57 -26.53
N MET A 354 7.06 8.30 -25.50
CA MET A 354 8.39 7.71 -25.65
C MET A 354 8.37 6.20 -25.92
N GLY A 355 7.22 5.55 -25.84
CA GLY A 355 7.13 4.09 -25.85
C GLY A 355 7.69 3.47 -24.58
N GLN A 356 8.26 2.27 -24.67
CA GLN A 356 8.87 1.61 -23.53
C GLN A 356 10.18 2.34 -23.15
N ALA A 357 10.27 2.81 -21.89
CA ALA A 357 11.46 3.44 -21.37
C ALA A 357 12.53 2.41 -20.99
N MET A 358 13.79 2.77 -21.24
CA MET A 358 14.94 2.01 -20.76
C MET A 358 15.38 2.54 -19.40
N PRO A 359 15.92 1.68 -18.51
CA PRO A 359 16.57 2.13 -17.29
C PRO A 359 17.70 3.09 -17.61
N GLY A 360 17.87 4.14 -16.80
CA GLY A 360 18.98 5.05 -16.91
C GLY A 360 20.29 4.48 -16.37
N ALA A 361 21.28 5.35 -16.16
CA ALA A 361 22.54 5.00 -15.52
C ALA A 361 22.80 5.97 -14.34
N PRO A 362 22.10 5.79 -13.20
CA PRO A 362 22.28 6.65 -12.06
C PRO A 362 23.71 6.54 -11.51
N PRO A 363 24.28 7.63 -10.95
CA PRO A 363 25.58 7.56 -10.29
C PRO A 363 25.65 6.41 -9.28
N LEU A 364 26.83 5.82 -9.13
CA LEU A 364 27.09 4.68 -8.24
C LEU A 364 26.35 3.38 -8.60
N SER A 365 25.60 3.35 -9.70
CA SER A 365 24.92 2.13 -10.14
C SER A 365 25.89 1.14 -10.78
N ARG A 366 25.56 -0.16 -10.60
CA ARG A 366 26.17 -1.26 -11.37
C ARG A 366 25.05 -1.96 -12.11
N LYS A 367 25.19 -2.14 -13.41
CA LYS A 367 24.25 -2.97 -14.22
C LYS A 367 24.53 -4.45 -13.96
N ALA A 368 24.22 -4.92 -12.76
CA ALA A 368 24.45 -6.30 -12.33
C ALA A 368 23.25 -7.21 -12.58
N PHE A 369 22.04 -6.62 -12.75
CA PHE A 369 20.79 -7.33 -12.82
C PHE A 369 20.09 -7.13 -14.15
N ALA A 370 19.14 -8.04 -14.46
CA ALA A 370 18.20 -7.85 -15.55
C ALA A 370 16.97 -7.09 -15.07
N PRO A 371 16.33 -6.27 -15.94
CA PRO A 371 15.08 -5.61 -15.60
C PRO A 371 13.99 -6.63 -15.29
N GLN A 372 13.23 -6.40 -14.24
CA GLN A 372 12.13 -7.26 -13.81
C GLN A 372 10.79 -6.52 -13.86
N LYS A 373 9.70 -7.28 -14.03
CA LYS A 373 8.34 -6.78 -13.85
C LYS A 373 7.92 -7.02 -12.41
N SER A 374 7.16 -6.08 -11.84
CA SER A 374 6.55 -6.30 -10.54
C SER A 374 5.31 -7.16 -10.69
N PRO A 375 5.22 -8.29 -10.01
CA PRO A 375 4.04 -9.14 -10.05
C PRO A 375 2.98 -8.78 -8.99
N GLU A 376 3.13 -7.69 -8.22
CA GLU A 376 2.28 -7.33 -7.07
C GLU A 376 0.77 -7.33 -7.39
N HIS A 377 -0.06 -7.69 -6.39
CA HIS A 377 -1.52 -7.65 -6.45
C HIS A 377 -2.10 -6.59 -5.51
N PRO A 378 -3.32 -6.08 -5.77
CA PRO A 378 -3.90 -4.98 -5.01
C PRO A 378 -4.71 -5.43 -3.79
N GLY A 379 -4.08 -6.03 -2.78
CA GLY A 379 -4.67 -6.35 -1.48
C GLY A 379 -3.91 -5.64 -0.35
N THR A 380 -4.34 -4.43 0.03
CA THR A 380 -3.59 -3.55 0.94
C THR A 380 -4.56 -2.59 1.62
N SER A 381 -4.24 -2.11 2.82
CA SER A 381 -4.92 -1.03 3.52
C SER A 381 -3.95 0.10 3.85
N HIS A 382 -4.45 1.32 3.99
CA HIS A 382 -3.65 2.47 4.40
C HIS A 382 -4.33 3.25 5.51
N MET A 383 -3.53 3.93 6.35
CA MET A 383 -3.99 4.89 7.33
C MET A 383 -3.03 6.08 7.47
N SER A 384 -3.59 7.28 7.60
CA SER A 384 -2.89 8.53 7.90
C SER A 384 -3.45 9.11 9.20
N ILE A 385 -2.59 9.43 10.16
CA ILE A 385 -2.97 9.81 11.52
C ILE A 385 -2.14 11.00 11.98
N VAL A 386 -2.76 11.94 12.68
CA VAL A 386 -2.08 13.00 13.43
C VAL A 386 -2.66 13.07 14.84
N ASP A 387 -1.81 13.15 15.86
CA ASP A 387 -2.22 13.27 17.26
C ASP A 387 -2.21 14.73 17.77
N ASP A 388 -2.60 14.91 19.03
CA ASP A 388 -2.71 16.22 19.68
C ASP A 388 -1.37 16.94 19.91
N THR A 389 -0.23 16.24 19.75
CA THR A 389 1.10 16.82 19.82
C THR A 389 1.70 17.16 18.45
N GLY A 390 0.98 16.82 17.38
CA GLY A 390 1.44 16.95 15.99
C GLY A 390 2.37 15.82 15.55
N GLU A 391 2.46 14.71 16.30
CA GLU A 391 3.07 13.48 15.82
C GLU A 391 2.21 12.89 14.70
N VAL A 392 2.84 12.45 13.61
CA VAL A 392 2.15 11.95 12.43
C VAL A 392 2.60 10.55 12.09
N VAL A 393 1.65 9.68 11.80
CA VAL A 393 1.88 8.36 11.22
C VAL A 393 1.22 8.28 9.84
N SER A 394 1.96 7.76 8.86
CA SER A 394 1.46 7.27 7.58
C SER A 394 1.86 5.81 7.47
N MET A 395 0.89 4.89 7.46
CA MET A 395 1.15 3.45 7.50
C MET A 395 0.38 2.71 6.42
N THR A 396 1.10 1.90 5.66
CA THR A 396 0.53 0.98 4.66
C THR A 396 0.81 -0.45 5.08
N THR A 397 -0.22 -1.30 5.09
CA THR A 397 -0.21 -2.67 5.61
C THR A 397 -0.91 -3.62 4.64
N THR A 398 -0.45 -4.88 4.56
CA THR A 398 -0.88 -5.79 3.49
C THR A 398 -0.76 -7.26 3.90
N VAL A 399 -1.59 -8.11 3.27
CA VAL A 399 -1.37 -9.55 3.12
C VAL A 399 -1.11 -9.94 1.66
N GLU A 400 -0.92 -8.98 0.78
CA GLU A 400 -0.63 -8.95 -0.66
C GLU A 400 -1.89 -9.15 -1.51
N ALA A 401 -2.23 -10.38 -1.92
CA ALA A 401 -3.43 -10.68 -2.69
C ALA A 401 -4.68 -10.68 -1.79
N PRO A 402 -5.90 -10.59 -2.36
CA PRO A 402 -7.11 -10.78 -1.58
C PRO A 402 -7.08 -12.11 -0.82
N PHE A 403 -7.20 -12.05 0.52
CA PHE A 403 -7.04 -13.18 1.45
C PHE A 403 -5.65 -13.86 1.44
N GLY A 404 -4.60 -13.16 1.02
CA GLY A 404 -3.22 -13.61 1.11
C GLY A 404 -2.99 -14.99 0.49
N SER A 405 -2.43 -15.91 1.28
CA SER A 405 -2.21 -17.32 0.89
C SER A 405 -3.49 -18.17 0.92
N GLU A 406 -4.63 -17.58 1.19
CA GLU A 406 -5.94 -18.25 1.39
C GLU A 406 -5.95 -19.22 2.58
N MET A 407 -5.02 -19.06 3.51
CA MET A 407 -4.94 -19.84 4.75
C MET A 407 -5.13 -18.95 5.98
N MET A 408 -5.73 -19.51 7.01
CA MET A 408 -5.96 -18.85 8.29
C MET A 408 -5.30 -19.61 9.44
N VAL A 409 -4.81 -18.86 10.42
CA VAL A 409 -4.30 -19.36 11.70
C VAL A 409 -4.83 -18.47 12.82
N GLY A 410 -5.43 -19.06 13.86
CA GLY A 410 -5.90 -18.30 15.01
C GLY A 410 -6.81 -17.13 14.62
N GLY A 411 -7.61 -17.28 13.57
CA GLY A 411 -8.57 -16.31 13.09
C GLY A 411 -8.01 -15.19 12.19
N PHE A 412 -6.73 -15.17 11.85
CA PHE A 412 -6.15 -14.19 10.91
C PHE A 412 -5.61 -14.87 9.64
N ILE A 413 -5.57 -14.11 8.55
CA ILE A 413 -5.05 -14.53 7.25
C ILE A 413 -3.52 -14.54 7.28
N LEU A 414 -2.90 -15.57 6.70
CA LEU A 414 -1.46 -15.59 6.36
C LEU A 414 -1.25 -14.94 4.99
N ASP A 415 -0.22 -14.12 4.89
CA ASP A 415 0.16 -13.44 3.65
C ASP A 415 0.55 -14.42 2.53
N ASN A 416 0.59 -13.89 1.29
CA ASN A 416 1.24 -14.54 0.14
C ASN A 416 2.41 -13.70 -0.39
N GLN A 417 3.08 -12.99 0.50
CA GLN A 417 3.99 -11.91 0.16
C GLN A 417 5.24 -12.37 -0.60
N LEU A 418 5.63 -13.65 -0.49
CA LEU A 418 6.76 -14.17 -1.25
C LEU A 418 6.51 -14.17 -2.76
N THR A 419 5.25 -14.07 -3.20
CA THR A 419 4.93 -13.92 -4.63
C THR A 419 5.21 -12.52 -5.19
N ASP A 420 5.64 -11.57 -4.34
CA ASP A 420 6.21 -10.30 -4.77
C ASP A 420 7.68 -10.42 -5.19
N PHE A 421 8.36 -11.50 -4.87
CA PHE A 421 9.61 -11.83 -5.54
C PHE A 421 9.38 -12.10 -7.02
N SER A 422 10.43 -11.96 -7.81
CA SER A 422 10.40 -12.41 -9.20
C SER A 422 10.21 -13.93 -9.25
N LEU A 423 9.17 -14.39 -9.95
CA LEU A 423 8.93 -15.83 -10.12
C LEU A 423 9.98 -16.48 -11.02
N ASP A 424 10.60 -15.68 -11.91
CA ASP A 424 11.78 -16.07 -12.67
C ASP A 424 13.02 -15.41 -12.03
N PRO A 425 13.96 -16.19 -11.48
CA PRO A 425 15.14 -15.65 -10.82
C PRO A 425 16.16 -15.01 -11.77
N ALA A 426 16.00 -15.21 -13.08
CA ALA A 426 16.91 -14.71 -14.10
C ALA A 426 16.15 -14.36 -15.39
N LEU A 427 16.63 -13.37 -16.13
CA LEU A 427 16.15 -13.02 -17.45
C LEU A 427 17.33 -12.94 -18.42
N GLY A 428 17.28 -13.72 -19.50
CA GLY A 428 18.36 -13.77 -20.48
C GLY A 428 19.71 -14.19 -19.89
N GLY A 429 19.69 -15.09 -18.91
CA GLY A 429 20.88 -15.60 -18.21
C GLY A 429 21.47 -14.66 -17.15
N LYS A 430 20.88 -13.48 -16.92
CA LYS A 430 21.27 -12.54 -15.85
C LYS A 430 20.31 -12.64 -14.67
N PRO A 431 20.80 -12.64 -13.41
CA PRO A 431 19.92 -12.65 -12.24
C PRO A 431 19.09 -11.36 -12.19
N VAL A 432 17.94 -11.41 -11.53
CA VAL A 432 17.12 -10.24 -11.21
C VAL A 432 17.34 -9.78 -9.76
N ALA A 433 17.27 -8.47 -9.52
CA ALA A 433 17.53 -7.90 -8.18
C ALA A 433 16.57 -8.46 -7.12
N ASN A 434 15.32 -8.74 -7.48
CA ASN A 434 14.28 -9.25 -6.59
C ASN A 434 14.09 -10.78 -6.69
N ALA A 435 15.14 -11.57 -6.97
CA ALA A 435 15.08 -13.02 -6.85
C ALA A 435 14.96 -13.44 -5.38
N PRO A 436 14.22 -14.52 -5.04
CA PRO A 436 14.10 -15.02 -3.67
C PRO A 436 15.46 -15.45 -3.09
N ALA A 437 15.64 -15.24 -1.79
CA ALA A 437 16.76 -15.78 -1.01
C ALA A 437 16.37 -15.88 0.47
N PRO A 438 16.99 -16.77 1.27
CA PRO A 438 16.73 -16.89 2.70
C PRO A 438 16.88 -15.56 3.44
N GLY A 439 15.89 -15.18 4.24
CA GLY A 439 15.89 -13.95 5.03
C GLY A 439 15.71 -12.66 4.25
N LYS A 440 15.56 -12.71 2.93
CA LYS A 440 15.37 -11.54 2.06
C LYS A 440 13.94 -11.04 2.12
N HIS A 441 13.78 -9.71 2.07
CA HIS A 441 12.50 -9.04 1.90
C HIS A 441 12.11 -9.00 0.41
N PRO A 442 10.88 -9.37 0.03
CA PRO A 442 10.39 -9.13 -1.32
C PRO A 442 10.17 -7.65 -1.57
N LEU A 443 10.42 -7.21 -2.81
CA LEU A 443 10.20 -5.83 -3.24
C LEU A 443 8.74 -5.41 -2.99
N SER A 444 8.54 -4.15 -2.62
CA SER A 444 7.22 -3.56 -2.40
C SER A 444 7.04 -2.26 -3.17
N SER A 445 5.77 -1.89 -3.43
CA SER A 445 5.38 -0.56 -3.94
C SER A 445 4.66 0.29 -2.89
N MET A 446 4.49 -0.19 -1.66
CA MET A 446 3.86 0.58 -0.58
C MET A 446 4.63 1.89 -0.33
N SER A 447 3.91 3.01 -0.44
CA SER A 447 4.48 4.37 -0.43
C SER A 447 3.81 5.25 0.65
N PRO A 448 3.80 4.83 1.94
CA PRO A 448 3.35 5.77 2.98
C PRO A 448 4.20 7.03 2.90
N SER A 449 3.57 8.20 2.81
CA SER A 449 4.27 9.45 2.57
C SER A 449 3.85 10.54 3.55
N ILE A 450 4.81 11.37 3.96
CA ILE A 450 4.61 12.56 4.79
C ILE A 450 5.31 13.74 4.13
N VAL A 451 4.61 14.86 4.01
CA VAL A 451 5.13 16.11 3.44
C VAL A 451 5.28 17.14 4.53
N LEU A 452 6.45 17.76 4.56
CA LEU A 452 6.72 18.96 5.37
C LEU A 452 6.68 20.18 4.46
N GLY A 453 6.01 21.24 4.94
CA GLY A 453 5.95 22.51 4.25
C GLY A 453 7.30 23.25 4.26
N PRO A 454 7.39 24.41 3.58
CA PRO A 454 8.59 25.26 3.59
C PRO A 454 8.95 25.77 5.01
N ASP A 455 7.98 25.77 5.93
CA ASP A 455 8.17 26.11 7.35
C ASP A 455 8.78 24.95 8.17
N GLY A 456 9.05 23.80 7.54
CA GLY A 456 9.56 22.59 8.18
C GLY A 456 8.56 21.86 9.06
N ARG A 457 7.26 22.24 9.02
CA ARG A 457 6.20 21.57 9.78
C ARG A 457 5.43 20.60 8.89
N PHE A 458 4.74 19.68 9.54
CA PHE A 458 3.80 18.79 8.87
C PHE A 458 2.82 19.58 7.98
N LYS A 459 2.67 19.14 6.74
CA LYS A 459 1.70 19.68 5.78
C LYS A 459 0.63 18.66 5.45
N LEU A 460 1.01 17.47 4.96
CA LEU A 460 0.07 16.38 4.69
C LEU A 460 0.72 15.00 4.86
N ALA A 461 -0.11 14.00 5.16
CA ALA A 461 0.22 12.58 5.10
C ALA A 461 -0.71 11.90 4.11
N VAL A 462 -0.17 10.98 3.31
CA VAL A 462 -0.91 10.27 2.26
C VAL A 462 -0.33 8.90 2.00
N GLY A 463 -1.18 7.99 1.59
CA GLY A 463 -0.83 6.69 1.04
C GLY A 463 -2.06 6.00 0.49
N SER A 464 -1.84 4.87 -0.16
CA SER A 464 -2.90 4.11 -0.85
C SER A 464 -2.59 2.62 -0.85
N PRO A 465 -3.58 1.74 -0.87
CA PRO A 465 -3.46 0.41 -1.47
C PRO A 465 -3.43 0.48 -3.00
N GLY A 466 -3.16 -0.67 -3.66
CA GLY A 466 -3.29 -0.76 -5.11
C GLY A 466 -2.18 -1.51 -5.84
N GLY A 467 -1.36 -2.31 -5.12
CA GLY A 467 -0.21 -3.01 -5.73
C GLY A 467 0.78 -2.02 -6.35
N PRO A 468 1.33 -2.26 -7.56
CA PRO A 468 2.32 -1.36 -8.15
C PRO A 468 1.75 0.03 -8.48
N MET A 469 0.44 0.16 -8.68
CA MET A 469 -0.23 1.45 -8.91
C MET A 469 -0.25 2.37 -7.68
N ILE A 470 0.08 1.88 -6.49
CA ILE A 470 0.24 2.72 -5.27
C ILE A 470 1.16 3.91 -5.55
N ILE A 471 2.23 3.69 -6.30
CA ILE A 471 3.21 4.72 -6.66
C ILE A 471 2.52 5.86 -7.42
N ASP A 472 1.74 5.51 -8.44
CA ASP A 472 1.04 6.48 -9.27
C ASP A 472 -0.09 7.19 -8.51
N TYR A 473 -0.86 6.47 -7.67
CA TYR A 473 -1.91 7.08 -6.85
C TYR A 473 -1.37 8.10 -5.87
N VAL A 474 -0.27 7.77 -5.17
CA VAL A 474 0.37 8.68 -4.21
C VAL A 474 1.00 9.87 -4.94
N ALA A 475 1.71 9.65 -6.05
CA ALA A 475 2.31 10.73 -6.83
C ALA A 475 1.24 11.69 -7.40
N GLN A 476 0.13 11.14 -7.93
CA GLN A 476 -1.00 11.93 -8.42
C GLN A 476 -1.63 12.78 -7.31
N ALA A 477 -1.91 12.18 -6.14
CA ALA A 477 -2.48 12.91 -5.02
C ALA A 477 -1.56 14.05 -4.55
N LEU A 478 -0.24 13.82 -4.52
CA LEU A 478 0.73 14.85 -4.19
C LEU A 478 0.75 15.99 -5.21
N ILE A 479 0.70 15.70 -6.51
CA ILE A 479 0.62 16.70 -7.58
C ILE A 479 -0.69 17.49 -7.43
N ALA A 480 -1.83 16.83 -7.31
CA ALA A 480 -3.13 17.46 -7.19
C ALA A 480 -3.21 18.44 -6.00
N MET A 481 -2.61 18.09 -4.87
CA MET A 481 -2.63 18.93 -3.68
C MET A 481 -1.55 20.02 -3.67
N LEU A 482 -0.35 19.73 -4.20
CA LEU A 482 0.80 20.63 -4.11
C LEU A 482 0.89 21.60 -5.32
N ASP A 483 0.46 21.18 -6.51
CA ASP A 483 0.46 22.00 -7.73
C ASP A 483 -0.89 22.69 -7.99
N ASP A 484 -1.98 21.94 -7.86
CA ASP A 484 -3.32 22.43 -8.22
C ASP A 484 -4.11 22.97 -7.00
N GLY A 485 -3.57 22.72 -5.78
CA GLY A 485 -4.20 23.18 -4.53
C GLY A 485 -5.55 22.52 -4.24
N LEU A 486 -5.77 21.30 -4.74
CA LEU A 486 -6.99 20.55 -4.46
C LEU A 486 -7.07 20.16 -2.98
N THR A 487 -8.30 20.12 -2.46
CA THR A 487 -8.53 19.59 -1.12
C THR A 487 -8.27 18.08 -1.05
N PRO A 488 -8.04 17.52 0.14
CA PRO A 488 -7.91 16.06 0.29
C PRO A 488 -9.06 15.28 -0.36
N GLU A 489 -10.31 15.74 -0.20
CA GLU A 489 -11.49 15.10 -0.79
C GLU A 489 -11.46 15.12 -2.33
N GLN A 490 -11.09 16.27 -2.90
CA GLN A 490 -10.96 16.39 -4.36
C GLN A 490 -9.83 15.49 -4.89
N ALA A 491 -8.67 15.51 -4.22
CA ALA A 491 -7.52 14.70 -4.62
C ALA A 491 -7.80 13.19 -4.53
N ALA A 492 -8.49 12.73 -3.48
CA ALA A 492 -8.86 11.32 -3.31
C ALA A 492 -9.92 10.85 -4.31
N ALA A 493 -10.77 11.76 -4.81
CA ALA A 493 -11.83 11.45 -5.76
C ALA A 493 -11.40 11.52 -7.24
N LEU A 494 -10.18 11.99 -7.54
CA LEU A 494 -9.68 12.08 -8.92
C LEU A 494 -9.70 10.71 -9.60
N PRO A 495 -10.03 10.64 -10.90
CA PRO A 495 -9.81 9.45 -11.69
C PRO A 495 -8.32 9.22 -11.92
N HIS A 496 -7.92 7.96 -12.00
CA HIS A 496 -6.51 7.59 -11.98
C HIS A 496 -5.95 7.24 -13.37
N PRO A 497 -5.00 8.01 -13.90
CA PRO A 497 -4.09 7.56 -14.93
C PRO A 497 -2.87 6.87 -14.30
N GLY A 498 -2.18 6.01 -15.07
CA GLY A 498 -0.94 5.41 -14.61
C GLY A 498 -0.12 4.76 -15.72
N ASN A 499 1.12 4.41 -15.40
CA ASN A 499 1.99 3.70 -16.34
C ASN A 499 3.13 2.93 -15.66
N LEU A 500 3.09 1.62 -15.74
CA LEU A 500 4.09 0.72 -15.17
C LEU A 500 5.21 0.37 -16.19
N ASN A 501 5.61 1.31 -17.03
CA ASN A 501 6.47 1.10 -18.22
C ASN A 501 5.86 0.11 -19.22
N SER A 502 4.55 0.20 -19.39
CA SER A 502 3.70 -0.65 -20.22
C SER A 502 2.62 0.23 -20.89
N PRO A 503 1.50 -0.28 -21.37
CA PRO A 503 0.41 0.57 -21.82
C PRO A 503 0.04 1.63 -20.77
N THR A 504 -0.31 2.83 -21.25
CA THR A 504 -0.89 3.87 -20.39
C THR A 504 -2.26 3.42 -19.93
N LEU A 505 -2.43 3.39 -18.62
CA LEU A 505 -3.67 3.00 -17.95
C LEU A 505 -4.51 4.25 -17.71
N ILE A 506 -5.80 4.16 -17.99
CA ILE A 506 -6.80 5.18 -17.60
C ILE A 506 -8.01 4.48 -17.00
N GLU A 507 -8.55 5.06 -15.93
CA GLU A 507 -9.65 4.47 -15.17
C GLU A 507 -10.93 4.43 -16.03
N LYS A 508 -11.47 3.21 -16.23
CA LYS A 508 -12.70 2.98 -16.98
C LYS A 508 -13.94 3.55 -16.24
N GLY A 509 -14.88 4.08 -16.99
CA GLY A 509 -16.11 4.67 -16.45
C GLY A 509 -15.94 6.10 -15.95
N THR A 510 -14.79 6.75 -16.23
CA THR A 510 -14.49 8.11 -15.80
C THR A 510 -14.29 9.07 -16.98
N ALA A 511 -14.16 10.36 -16.68
CA ALA A 511 -13.90 11.40 -17.67
C ALA A 511 -12.57 11.17 -18.44
N LEU A 512 -11.64 10.37 -17.90
CA LEU A 512 -10.37 10.05 -18.58
C LEU A 512 -10.57 9.28 -19.89
N GLU A 513 -11.66 8.54 -20.04
CA GLU A 513 -11.95 7.82 -21.29
C GLU A 513 -11.99 8.75 -22.51
N ALA A 514 -12.49 9.97 -22.33
CA ALA A 514 -12.54 10.96 -23.39
C ALA A 514 -11.15 11.40 -23.88
N LEU A 515 -10.10 11.16 -23.09
CA LEU A 515 -8.71 11.51 -23.43
C LEU A 515 -8.02 10.42 -24.27
N ALA A 516 -8.56 9.21 -24.33
CA ALA A 516 -7.93 8.07 -25.01
C ALA A 516 -7.61 8.34 -26.51
N PRO A 517 -8.49 8.95 -27.34
CA PRO A 517 -8.13 9.28 -28.72
C PRO A 517 -6.96 10.25 -28.82
N GLY A 518 -6.90 11.27 -27.93
CA GLY A 518 -5.80 12.24 -27.87
C GLY A 518 -4.48 11.58 -27.46
N LEU A 519 -4.49 10.72 -26.45
CA LEU A 519 -3.33 9.94 -26.03
C LEU A 519 -2.84 9.02 -27.15
N THR A 520 -3.75 8.33 -27.84
CA THR A 520 -3.41 7.47 -28.99
C THR A 520 -2.78 8.29 -30.12
N ALA A 521 -3.28 9.48 -30.41
CA ALA A 521 -2.70 10.37 -31.40
C ALA A 521 -1.28 10.85 -31.03
N MET A 522 -0.96 10.91 -29.72
CA MET A 522 0.40 11.17 -29.21
C MET A 522 1.30 9.93 -29.23
N GLY A 523 0.77 8.75 -29.62
CA GLY A 523 1.51 7.49 -29.73
C GLY A 523 1.35 6.54 -28.54
N HIS A 524 0.52 6.86 -27.52
CA HIS A 524 0.28 5.96 -26.41
C HIS A 524 -0.47 4.70 -26.84
N MET A 525 -0.04 3.56 -26.34
CA MET A 525 -0.88 2.39 -26.23
C MET A 525 -1.73 2.55 -24.96
N VAL A 526 -3.04 2.72 -25.12
CA VAL A 526 -3.97 2.97 -24.02
C VAL A 526 -4.67 1.68 -23.63
N ALA A 527 -4.74 1.40 -22.33
CA ALA A 527 -5.54 0.33 -21.74
C ALA A 527 -6.48 0.90 -20.67
N MET A 528 -7.68 0.33 -20.60
CA MET A 528 -8.73 0.71 -19.66
C MET A 528 -9.02 -0.48 -18.75
N PRO A 529 -8.23 -0.68 -17.67
CA PRO A 529 -8.56 -1.70 -16.67
C PRO A 529 -9.93 -1.41 -16.06
N GLY A 530 -10.54 -2.44 -15.47
CA GLY A 530 -11.79 -2.27 -14.72
C GLY A 530 -11.65 -1.32 -13.54
N VAL A 531 -12.60 -1.37 -12.61
CA VAL A 531 -12.62 -0.48 -11.44
C VAL A 531 -11.26 -0.44 -10.74
N GLU A 532 -10.73 0.77 -10.58
CA GLU A 532 -9.46 0.99 -9.90
C GLU A 532 -9.53 0.55 -8.43
N LYS A 533 -8.38 0.09 -7.94
CA LYS A 533 -8.25 -0.48 -6.59
C LYS A 533 -7.52 0.48 -5.64
N SER A 534 -7.54 1.77 -5.94
CA SER A 534 -7.04 2.82 -5.06
C SER A 534 -7.81 2.84 -3.73
N GLY A 535 -7.27 3.52 -2.78
CA GLY A 535 -7.84 3.70 -1.45
C GLY A 535 -7.03 4.75 -0.71
N LEU A 536 -6.94 5.93 -1.31
CA LEU A 536 -6.22 7.07 -0.75
C LEU A 536 -6.78 7.45 0.61
N HIS A 537 -5.91 7.59 1.60
CA HIS A 537 -6.24 8.16 2.90
C HIS A 537 -5.29 9.31 3.18
N ILE A 538 -5.86 10.50 3.29
CA ILE A 538 -5.12 11.76 3.35
C ILE A 538 -5.49 12.49 4.63
N VAL A 539 -4.50 13.07 5.32
CA VAL A 539 -4.68 14.06 6.38
C VAL A 539 -3.81 15.26 6.04
N GLU A 540 -4.40 16.45 6.04
CA GLU A 540 -3.74 17.71 5.75
C GLU A 540 -3.88 18.69 6.92
N ARG A 541 -2.78 19.41 7.24
CA ARG A 541 -2.80 20.53 8.18
C ARG A 541 -3.24 21.80 7.47
N VAL A 542 -4.33 22.39 7.93
CA VAL A 542 -4.89 23.65 7.45
C VAL A 542 -4.90 24.72 8.55
N LYS A 543 -5.31 25.95 8.21
CA LYS A 543 -5.54 26.96 9.23
C LYS A 543 -6.67 26.51 10.17
N GLY A 544 -6.35 26.37 11.43
CA GLY A 544 -7.32 25.99 12.48
C GLY A 544 -7.39 24.52 12.83
N GLY A 545 -6.56 23.65 12.22
CA GLY A 545 -6.52 22.23 12.56
C GLY A 545 -6.16 21.32 11.39
N TYR A 546 -6.89 20.23 11.27
CA TYR A 546 -6.66 19.17 10.28
C TYR A 546 -7.93 18.87 9.50
N VAL A 547 -7.79 18.61 8.22
CA VAL A 547 -8.84 18.05 7.36
C VAL A 547 -8.33 16.74 6.76
N GLY A 548 -9.24 15.89 6.31
CA GLY A 548 -8.80 14.62 5.74
C GLY A 548 -9.81 14.05 4.76
N ALA A 549 -9.36 13.06 3.99
CA ALA A 549 -10.21 12.32 3.05
C ALA A 549 -9.90 10.84 3.06
N ALA A 550 -10.90 10.05 2.74
CA ALA A 550 -10.79 8.66 2.34
C ALA A 550 -11.34 8.51 0.92
N ASP A 551 -10.71 7.67 0.14
CA ASP A 551 -11.11 7.38 -1.25
C ASP A 551 -12.55 6.86 -1.31
N PRO A 552 -13.42 7.47 -2.11
CA PRO A 552 -14.84 7.08 -2.19
C PRO A 552 -15.06 5.71 -2.84
N ARG A 553 -14.02 5.09 -3.42
CA ARG A 553 -14.11 3.75 -4.02
C ARG A 553 -14.15 2.64 -2.97
N ARG A 554 -13.76 2.95 -1.71
CA ARG A 554 -13.71 2.00 -0.59
C ARG A 554 -14.59 2.41 0.58
N ASP A 555 -14.52 1.64 1.68
CA ASP A 555 -15.30 1.86 2.91
C ASP A 555 -14.64 2.87 3.87
N GLY A 556 -13.50 3.44 3.51
CA GLY A 556 -12.70 4.30 4.36
C GLY A 556 -13.42 5.57 4.82
N VAL A 557 -13.02 6.07 5.99
CA VAL A 557 -13.55 7.32 6.57
C VAL A 557 -12.45 8.14 7.24
N THR A 558 -12.76 9.41 7.49
CA THR A 558 -11.95 10.32 8.31
C THR A 558 -12.69 10.70 9.57
N LEU A 559 -12.00 10.67 10.71
CA LEU A 559 -12.54 11.07 12.01
C LEU A 559 -11.54 11.95 12.73
N GLY A 560 -12.00 13.09 13.25
CA GLY A 560 -11.20 14.02 14.03
C GLY A 560 -12.02 14.74 15.09
N ASP A 561 -11.36 15.47 16.01
CA ASP A 561 -11.99 16.25 17.09
C ASP A 561 -11.35 17.63 17.24
#